data_0ee703b7535171b030affa6f86562476
#
_entry.id   0ee703b7535171b030affa6f86562476
#
_cell.length_a   1.000
_cell.length_b   1.000
_cell.length_c   1.000
_cell.angle_alpha   90.00
_cell.angle_beta   90.00
_cell.angle_gamma   90.00
#
_symmetry.space_group_name_H-M   'P 1'
#
loop_
_entity.id
_entity.type
_entity.pdbx_description
1 polymer ?
#
loop_
_entity_poly.entity_id
_entity_poly.type
_entity_poly.pdbx_seq_one_letter_code
_entity_poly.pdbx_strand_id
1 'polypeptide(L)'
;MRDVQRQTRSWLMELFTQHGFNPRGDLGQNFLIDVNLIEFAVRHASLGPNDVALEVGSGTGGMTAFLAEEAGKVISVDIDKNMAKLAAEAVEGYDNVTLINQDILKNKNTLAPEICDLIREQVASLPNGQLKLVANLPYSVATPVISNLIASDLPWERMVCTIQWELGEKMASEHGTSGYSALSVWIQSQASIRILRRLGPNVFWPRPKVDS
;
A
#
# COMPACT_ATOMS: atom_id res chain seq x y z
N MET A 1 -22.64 -2.28 -0.21
CA MET A 1 -21.44 -1.80 -0.93
C MET A 1 -21.70 -0.34 -1.23
N ARG A 2 -20.94 0.57 -0.64
CA ARG A 2 -21.02 1.99 -0.97
C ARG A 2 -20.47 2.20 -2.37
N ASP A 3 -20.94 3.23 -3.07
CA ASP A 3 -20.41 3.57 -4.40
C ASP A 3 -19.06 4.30 -4.20
N VAL A 4 -17.95 3.55 -4.25
CA VAL A 4 -16.61 4.12 -4.06
C VAL A 4 -16.30 5.06 -5.21
N GLN A 5 -15.92 6.29 -4.89
CA GLN A 5 -15.59 7.33 -5.87
C GLN A 5 -14.47 6.89 -6.81
N ARG A 6 -14.74 6.86 -8.11
CA ARG A 6 -13.72 6.56 -9.12
C ARG A 6 -12.80 7.76 -9.30
N GLN A 7 -11.54 7.59 -8.95
CA GLN A 7 -10.51 8.63 -9.04
C GLN A 7 -9.79 8.56 -10.39
N THR A 8 -10.43 9.08 -11.44
CA THR A 8 -9.81 9.20 -12.77
C THR A 8 -8.72 10.28 -12.78
N ARG A 9 -7.86 10.26 -13.82
CA ARG A 9 -6.82 11.30 -14.00
C ARG A 9 -7.41 12.71 -13.99
N SER A 10 -8.49 12.96 -14.73
CA SER A 10 -9.13 14.29 -14.80
C SER A 10 -9.69 14.70 -13.44
N TRP A 11 -10.32 13.78 -12.73
CA TRP A 11 -10.82 14.02 -11.38
C TRP A 11 -9.69 14.37 -10.40
N LEU A 12 -8.58 13.64 -10.42
CA LEU A 12 -7.42 13.95 -9.58
C LEU A 12 -6.83 15.32 -9.90
N MET A 13 -6.68 15.66 -11.19
CA MET A 13 -6.16 16.98 -11.59
C MET A 13 -7.06 18.12 -11.09
N GLU A 14 -8.37 17.94 -11.16
CA GLU A 14 -9.33 18.91 -10.62
C GLU A 14 -9.24 19.01 -9.10
N LEU A 15 -9.23 17.87 -8.38
CA LEU A 15 -9.07 17.81 -6.93
C LEU A 15 -7.81 18.54 -6.46
N PHE A 16 -6.68 18.26 -7.10
CA PHE A 16 -5.41 18.92 -6.77
C PHE A 16 -5.45 20.42 -7.03
N THR A 17 -6.10 20.83 -8.12
CA THR A 17 -6.28 22.27 -8.45
C THR A 17 -7.15 22.96 -7.40
N GLN A 18 -8.27 22.35 -7.01
CA GLN A 18 -9.20 22.91 -6.02
C GLN A 18 -8.52 23.11 -4.65
N HIS A 19 -7.64 22.19 -4.25
CA HIS A 19 -6.91 22.29 -2.98
C HIS A 19 -5.59 23.07 -3.08
N GLY A 20 -5.18 23.50 -4.26
CA GLY A 20 -3.88 24.15 -4.48
C GLY A 20 -2.69 23.23 -4.23
N PHE A 21 -2.85 21.92 -4.44
CA PHE A 21 -1.81 20.91 -4.25
C PHE A 21 -1.12 20.54 -5.57
N ASN A 22 0.09 20.00 -5.45
CA ASN A 22 0.79 19.39 -6.57
C ASN A 22 1.36 18.04 -6.11
N PRO A 23 1.39 17.03 -6.99
CA PRO A 23 2.04 15.76 -6.69
C PRO A 23 3.53 15.97 -6.35
N ARG A 24 3.99 15.32 -5.29
CA ARG A 24 5.35 15.43 -4.80
C ARG A 24 6.24 14.34 -5.37
N GLY A 25 7.06 14.71 -6.35
CA GLY A 25 8.02 13.79 -6.97
C GLY A 25 9.12 13.32 -6.00
N ASP A 26 9.48 14.14 -5.01
CA ASP A 26 10.45 13.80 -3.94
C ASP A 26 9.93 12.68 -3.02
N LEU A 27 8.62 12.52 -2.89
CA LEU A 27 7.98 11.42 -2.17
C LEU A 27 7.62 10.24 -3.08
N GLY A 28 7.92 10.30 -4.38
CA GLY A 28 7.60 9.24 -5.32
C GLY A 28 6.11 9.04 -5.57
N GLN A 29 5.31 10.09 -5.42
CA GLN A 29 3.85 10.02 -5.60
C GLN A 29 3.48 9.70 -7.05
N ASN A 30 2.88 8.53 -7.25
CA ASN A 30 2.29 8.06 -8.50
C ASN A 30 0.97 7.36 -8.15
N PHE A 31 -0.14 8.06 -8.31
CA PHE A 31 -1.47 7.55 -7.94
C PHE A 31 -1.96 6.54 -8.97
N LEU A 32 -2.40 5.37 -8.53
CA LEU A 32 -3.03 4.37 -9.38
C LEU A 32 -4.44 4.85 -9.75
N ILE A 33 -4.66 5.14 -11.04
CA ILE A 33 -5.91 5.75 -11.55
C ILE A 33 -6.84 4.74 -12.23
N ASP A 34 -6.42 3.50 -12.37
CA ASP A 34 -7.24 2.44 -12.95
C ASP A 34 -7.95 1.67 -11.81
N VAL A 35 -9.24 1.91 -11.68
CA VAL A 35 -10.07 1.27 -10.64
C VAL A 35 -10.07 -0.25 -10.74
N ASN A 36 -10.00 -0.82 -11.96
CA ASN A 36 -9.98 -2.27 -12.12
C ASN A 36 -8.70 -2.89 -11.56
N LEU A 37 -7.60 -2.12 -11.56
CA LEU A 37 -6.33 -2.56 -10.97
C LEU A 37 -6.35 -2.42 -9.44
N ILE A 38 -7.01 -1.40 -8.89
CA ILE A 38 -7.25 -1.29 -7.46
C ILE A 38 -8.09 -2.48 -6.98
N GLU A 39 -9.24 -2.73 -7.61
CA GLU A 39 -10.08 -3.89 -7.30
C GLU A 39 -9.35 -5.23 -7.49
N PHE A 40 -8.50 -5.33 -8.51
CA PHE A 40 -7.66 -6.51 -8.73
C PHE A 40 -6.71 -6.74 -7.54
N ALA A 41 -6.02 -5.71 -7.07
CA ALA A 41 -5.12 -5.81 -5.92
C ALA A 41 -5.90 -6.20 -4.64
N VAL A 42 -7.00 -5.52 -4.35
CA VAL A 42 -7.85 -5.78 -3.17
C VAL A 42 -8.39 -7.22 -3.18
N ARG A 43 -8.88 -7.71 -4.32
CA ARG A 43 -9.34 -9.11 -4.45
C ARG A 43 -8.23 -10.12 -4.20
N HIS A 44 -6.99 -9.86 -4.68
CA HIS A 44 -5.86 -10.77 -4.45
C HIS A 44 -5.37 -10.76 -3.00
N ALA A 45 -5.71 -9.73 -2.23
CA ALA A 45 -5.45 -9.70 -0.80
C ALA A 45 -6.39 -10.64 -0.03
N SER A 46 -7.54 -11.03 -0.61
CA SER A 46 -8.53 -11.91 0.03
C SER A 46 -8.88 -11.41 1.45
N LEU A 47 -9.23 -10.12 1.52
CA LEU A 47 -9.60 -9.49 2.78
C LEU A 47 -10.93 -10.03 3.29
N GLY A 48 -11.08 -10.04 4.61
CA GLY A 48 -12.30 -10.43 5.28
C GLY A 48 -12.55 -9.62 6.55
N PRO A 49 -13.68 -9.83 7.22
CA PRO A 49 -14.10 -9.04 8.39
C PRO A 49 -13.18 -9.18 9.61
N ASN A 50 -12.29 -10.17 9.61
CA ASN A 50 -11.31 -10.39 10.68
C ASN A 50 -9.90 -9.91 10.29
N ASP A 51 -9.73 -9.29 9.14
CA ASP A 51 -8.42 -8.81 8.69
C ASP A 51 -8.22 -7.33 9.01
N VAL A 52 -6.99 -6.99 9.35
CA VAL A 52 -6.49 -5.63 9.38
C VAL A 52 -5.73 -5.38 8.08
N ALA A 53 -6.25 -4.51 7.24
CA ALA A 53 -5.55 -4.05 6.05
C ALA A 53 -4.61 -2.91 6.43
N LEU A 54 -3.30 -3.07 6.19
CA LEU A 54 -2.32 -1.99 6.26
C LEU A 54 -2.12 -1.42 4.86
N GLU A 55 -2.29 -0.13 4.72
CA GLU A 55 -1.94 0.62 3.52
C GLU A 55 -0.81 1.59 3.83
N VAL A 56 0.21 1.64 2.98
CA VAL A 56 1.33 2.57 3.08
C VAL A 56 1.35 3.45 1.85
N GLY A 57 1.12 4.75 2.05
CA GLY A 57 0.85 5.71 1.00
C GLY A 57 -0.63 5.77 0.68
N SER A 58 -1.46 6.35 1.58
CA SER A 58 -2.90 6.53 1.36
C SER A 58 -3.21 7.37 0.12
N GLY A 59 -2.31 8.25 -0.25
CA GLY A 59 -2.51 9.17 -1.36
C GLY A 59 -3.84 9.91 -1.18
N THR A 60 -4.68 9.87 -2.20
CA THR A 60 -6.00 10.51 -2.18
C THR A 60 -7.12 9.63 -1.60
N GLY A 61 -6.78 8.52 -0.93
CA GLY A 61 -7.75 7.63 -0.29
C GLY A 61 -8.50 6.68 -1.25
N GLY A 62 -8.12 6.67 -2.54
CA GLY A 62 -8.82 5.85 -3.52
C GLY A 62 -8.79 4.36 -3.21
N MET A 63 -7.62 3.80 -2.88
CA MET A 63 -7.49 2.41 -2.47
C MET A 63 -8.04 2.20 -1.05
N THR A 64 -7.83 3.15 -0.14
CA THR A 64 -8.30 3.10 1.25
C THR A 64 -9.80 2.80 1.34
N ALA A 65 -10.61 3.45 0.50
CA ALA A 65 -12.06 3.25 0.46
C ALA A 65 -12.43 1.81 0.05
N PHE A 66 -11.74 1.22 -0.94
CA PHE A 66 -11.96 -0.19 -1.33
C PHE A 66 -11.54 -1.16 -0.22
N LEU A 67 -10.44 -0.86 0.49
CA LEU A 67 -10.02 -1.67 1.63
C LEU A 67 -11.04 -1.62 2.77
N ALA A 68 -11.65 -0.46 2.99
CA ALA A 68 -12.67 -0.27 4.02
C ALA A 68 -13.95 -1.08 3.77
N GLU A 69 -14.31 -1.35 2.51
CA GLU A 69 -15.45 -2.20 2.16
C GLU A 69 -15.20 -3.69 2.45
N GLU A 70 -13.94 -4.15 2.42
CA GLU A 70 -13.60 -5.57 2.45
C GLU A 70 -12.97 -6.01 3.79
N ALA A 71 -12.20 -5.15 4.45
CA ALA A 71 -11.50 -5.48 5.68
C ALA A 71 -12.31 -5.16 6.93
N GLY A 72 -12.08 -5.91 8.01
CA GLY A 72 -12.63 -5.57 9.31
C GLY A 72 -12.11 -4.24 9.84
N LYS A 73 -10.83 -3.95 9.62
CA LYS A 73 -10.18 -2.68 9.95
C LYS A 73 -9.14 -2.29 8.90
N VAL A 74 -8.95 -0.99 8.74
CA VAL A 74 -7.93 -0.41 7.84
C VAL A 74 -7.05 0.54 8.64
N ILE A 75 -5.74 0.36 8.53
CA ILE A 75 -4.73 1.32 8.99
C ILE A 75 -4.06 1.86 7.73
N SER A 76 -4.27 3.13 7.42
CA SER A 76 -3.68 3.77 6.25
C SER A 76 -2.73 4.88 6.68
N VAL A 77 -1.48 4.80 6.24
CA VAL A 77 -0.38 5.64 6.70
C VAL A 77 0.16 6.45 5.53
N ASP A 78 0.24 7.76 5.69
CA ASP A 78 0.88 8.64 4.71
C ASP A 78 1.72 9.72 5.40
N ILE A 79 2.92 9.94 4.89
CA ILE A 79 3.83 10.97 5.38
C ILE A 79 3.39 12.38 4.96
N ASP A 80 2.66 12.49 3.84
CA ASP A 80 2.20 13.76 3.31
C ASP A 80 0.87 14.17 3.95
N LYS A 81 0.90 15.27 4.72
CA LYS A 81 -0.29 15.81 5.39
C LYS A 81 -1.41 16.21 4.42
N ASN A 82 -1.07 16.62 3.19
CA ASN A 82 -2.06 16.97 2.19
C ASN A 82 -2.79 15.72 1.69
N MET A 83 -2.05 14.62 1.51
CA MET A 83 -2.65 13.33 1.15
C MET A 83 -3.50 12.80 2.29
N ALA A 84 -3.01 12.84 3.52
CA ALA A 84 -3.80 12.44 4.68
C ALA A 84 -5.15 13.22 4.79
N LYS A 85 -5.15 14.51 4.43
CA LYS A 85 -6.37 15.31 4.35
C LYS A 85 -7.33 14.82 3.26
N LEU A 86 -6.83 14.60 2.03
CA LEU A 86 -7.66 14.12 0.92
C LEU A 86 -8.17 12.69 1.19
N ALA A 87 -7.34 11.84 1.79
CA ALA A 87 -7.76 10.51 2.20
C ALA A 87 -8.89 10.56 3.24
N ALA A 88 -8.83 11.50 4.21
CA ALA A 88 -9.89 11.67 5.19
C ALA A 88 -11.23 12.05 4.55
N GLU A 89 -11.21 12.92 3.55
CA GLU A 89 -12.40 13.27 2.78
C GLU A 89 -12.94 12.06 1.99
N ALA A 90 -12.05 11.25 1.38
CA ALA A 90 -12.44 10.09 0.59
C ALA A 90 -13.03 8.94 1.42
N VAL A 91 -12.65 8.83 2.69
CA VAL A 91 -13.14 7.77 3.59
C VAL A 91 -14.11 8.30 4.66
N GLU A 92 -14.66 9.48 4.46
CA GLU A 92 -15.68 10.03 5.34
C GLU A 92 -16.87 9.05 5.48
N GLY A 93 -17.18 8.69 6.71
CA GLY A 93 -18.26 7.75 7.03
C GLY A 93 -17.85 6.26 7.04
N TYR A 94 -16.56 5.94 6.94
CA TYR A 94 -16.04 4.60 7.23
C TYR A 94 -15.50 4.54 8.66
N ASP A 95 -16.21 3.87 9.56
CA ASP A 95 -15.86 3.78 10.99
C ASP A 95 -14.71 2.80 11.27
N ASN A 96 -14.35 1.98 10.27
CA ASN A 96 -13.31 0.97 10.37
C ASN A 96 -11.94 1.45 9.84
N VAL A 97 -11.79 2.73 9.46
CA VAL A 97 -10.55 3.30 8.93
C VAL A 97 -9.84 4.18 9.97
N THR A 98 -8.56 3.90 10.18
CA THR A 98 -7.64 4.74 10.96
C THR A 98 -6.60 5.34 10.02
N LEU A 99 -6.64 6.65 9.84
CA LEU A 99 -5.64 7.39 9.05
C LEU A 99 -4.53 7.92 9.96
N ILE A 100 -3.28 7.74 9.53
CA ILE A 100 -2.10 8.18 10.29
C ILE A 100 -1.24 9.04 9.38
N ASN A 101 -1.02 10.30 9.79
CA ASN A 101 -0.08 11.17 9.08
C ASN A 101 1.31 11.08 9.73
N GLN A 102 2.11 10.12 9.28
CA GLN A 102 3.45 9.83 9.80
C GLN A 102 4.25 9.02 8.77
N ASP A 103 5.58 8.98 8.92
CA ASP A 103 6.39 8.01 8.21
C ASP A 103 6.18 6.61 8.83
N ILE A 104 5.87 5.62 7.99
CA ILE A 104 5.79 4.20 8.39
C ILE A 104 7.12 3.68 8.94
N LEU A 105 8.21 4.31 8.53
CA LEU A 105 9.57 3.96 8.92
C LEU A 105 10.10 4.93 9.98
N LYS A 106 10.58 4.41 11.11
CA LYS A 106 11.43 5.16 12.03
C LYS A 106 12.80 5.45 11.40
N ASN A 107 13.30 4.49 10.65
CA ASN A 107 14.50 4.56 9.80
C ASN A 107 14.42 3.42 8.77
N LYS A 108 15.36 3.35 7.83
CA LYS A 108 15.35 2.34 6.75
C LYS A 108 15.32 0.87 7.21
N ASN A 109 15.66 0.59 8.46
CA ASN A 109 15.73 -0.76 9.00
C ASN A 109 14.69 -1.06 10.09
N THR A 110 13.77 -0.12 10.36
CA THR A 110 12.83 -0.25 11.49
C THR A 110 11.52 0.46 11.17
N LEU A 111 10.41 -0.24 11.35
CA LEU A 111 9.08 0.37 11.32
C LEU A 111 8.91 1.31 12.52
N ALA A 112 8.02 2.27 12.40
CA ALA A 112 7.63 3.15 13.50
C ALA A 112 6.97 2.34 14.63
N PRO A 113 7.51 2.31 15.85
CA PRO A 113 7.01 1.45 16.93
C PRO A 113 5.54 1.70 17.25
N GLU A 114 5.11 2.96 17.26
CA GLU A 114 3.73 3.36 17.54
C GLU A 114 2.74 2.82 16.50
N ILE A 115 3.16 2.68 15.25
CA ILE A 115 2.33 2.05 14.20
C ILE A 115 2.30 0.52 14.42
N CYS A 116 3.42 -0.09 14.79
CA CYS A 116 3.45 -1.52 15.12
C CYS A 116 2.54 -1.84 16.31
N ASP A 117 2.55 -0.99 17.34
CA ASP A 117 1.69 -1.17 18.52
C ASP A 117 0.21 -1.02 18.17
N LEU A 118 -0.14 -0.03 17.35
CA LEU A 118 -1.50 0.11 16.82
C LEU A 118 -1.92 -1.12 15.99
N ILE A 119 -1.05 -1.63 15.13
CA ILE A 119 -1.35 -2.85 14.34
C ILE A 119 -1.64 -4.02 15.28
N ARG A 120 -0.81 -4.25 16.31
CA ARG A 120 -1.04 -5.32 17.30
C ARG A 120 -2.37 -5.15 18.02
N GLU A 121 -2.70 -3.94 18.47
CA GLU A 121 -3.97 -3.62 19.10
C GLU A 121 -5.15 -3.93 18.18
N GLN A 122 -5.12 -3.45 16.93
CA GLN A 122 -6.21 -3.64 15.98
C GLN A 122 -6.38 -5.11 15.61
N VAL A 123 -5.28 -5.85 15.40
CA VAL A 123 -5.35 -7.30 15.14
C VAL A 123 -5.89 -8.05 16.33
N ALA A 124 -5.44 -7.74 17.56
CA ALA A 124 -5.94 -8.38 18.78
C ALA A 124 -7.43 -8.11 19.07
N SER A 125 -7.98 -7.03 18.53
CA SER A 125 -9.40 -6.68 18.69
C SER A 125 -10.35 -7.49 17.80
N LEU A 126 -9.82 -8.25 16.84
CA LEU A 126 -10.59 -9.05 15.88
C LEU A 126 -10.44 -10.55 16.18
N PRO A 127 -11.50 -11.37 16.02
CA PRO A 127 -11.42 -12.82 16.19
C PRO A 127 -10.45 -13.45 15.18
N ASN A 128 -9.36 -14.06 15.66
CA ASN A 128 -8.29 -14.61 14.82
C ASN A 128 -7.73 -13.58 13.83
N GLY A 129 -7.59 -12.33 14.28
CA GLY A 129 -7.18 -11.21 13.44
C GLY A 129 -5.84 -11.45 12.74
N GLN A 130 -5.74 -11.06 11.48
CA GLN A 130 -4.53 -11.16 10.68
C GLN A 130 -4.19 -9.81 10.04
N LEU A 131 -2.91 -9.59 9.81
CA LEU A 131 -2.43 -8.40 9.10
C LEU A 131 -2.22 -8.71 7.62
N LYS A 132 -2.75 -7.86 6.73
CA LYS A 132 -2.50 -7.91 5.30
C LYS A 132 -2.06 -6.54 4.79
N LEU A 133 -0.90 -6.48 4.13
CA LEU A 133 -0.44 -5.27 3.46
C LEU A 133 -1.08 -5.20 2.07
N VAL A 134 -1.79 -4.12 1.78
CA VAL A 134 -2.33 -3.84 0.43
C VAL A 134 -2.03 -2.40 0.08
N ALA A 135 -1.09 -2.17 -0.83
CA ALA A 135 -0.61 -0.83 -1.08
C ALA A 135 -0.06 -0.62 -2.50
N ASN A 136 -0.27 0.56 -3.04
CA ASN A 136 0.54 1.08 -4.12
C ASN A 136 1.77 1.78 -3.50
N LEU A 137 2.81 1.02 -3.19
CA LEU A 137 3.94 1.50 -2.40
C LEU A 137 4.74 2.59 -3.13
N PRO A 138 5.05 3.73 -2.47
CA PRO A 138 6.01 4.67 -3.01
C PRO A 138 7.35 3.97 -3.27
N TYR A 139 7.91 4.16 -4.45
CA TYR A 139 9.08 3.38 -4.91
C TYR A 139 10.28 3.49 -3.97
N SER A 140 10.48 4.67 -3.36
CA SER A 140 11.60 4.91 -2.46
C SER A 140 11.55 4.10 -1.16
N VAL A 141 10.38 3.65 -0.73
CA VAL A 141 10.18 2.95 0.55
C VAL A 141 9.71 1.50 0.40
N ALA A 142 9.46 1.03 -0.83
CA ALA A 142 8.92 -0.31 -1.06
C ALA A 142 9.81 -1.41 -0.45
N THR A 143 11.12 -1.40 -0.74
CA THR A 143 12.07 -2.39 -0.19
C THR A 143 12.11 -2.37 1.34
N PRO A 144 12.37 -1.22 2.00
CA PRO A 144 12.42 -1.20 3.47
C PRO A 144 11.08 -1.54 4.13
N VAL A 145 9.95 -1.14 3.58
CA VAL A 145 8.63 -1.50 4.14
C VAL A 145 8.43 -3.01 4.10
N ILE A 146 8.59 -3.63 2.93
CA ILE A 146 8.41 -5.08 2.78
C ILE A 146 9.40 -5.85 3.65
N SER A 147 10.70 -5.48 3.62
CA SER A 147 11.73 -6.17 4.39
C SER A 147 11.51 -6.07 5.91
N ASN A 148 11.11 -4.89 6.41
CA ASN A 148 10.87 -4.71 7.83
C ASN A 148 9.58 -5.41 8.30
N LEU A 149 8.53 -5.45 7.48
CA LEU A 149 7.32 -6.22 7.79
C LEU A 149 7.63 -7.71 7.86
N ILE A 150 8.38 -8.25 6.90
CA ILE A 150 8.80 -9.66 6.89
C ILE A 150 9.65 -10.00 8.12
N ALA A 151 10.54 -9.08 8.54
CA ALA A 151 11.40 -9.25 9.72
C ALA A 151 10.68 -9.06 11.06
N SER A 152 9.48 -8.50 11.03
CA SER A 152 8.74 -8.17 12.26
C SER A 152 8.07 -9.41 12.88
N ASP A 153 7.69 -9.26 14.15
CA ASP A 153 6.82 -10.21 14.87
C ASP A 153 5.32 -9.97 14.66
N LEU A 154 4.98 -9.04 13.74
CA LEU A 154 3.58 -8.77 13.41
C LEU A 154 2.95 -9.99 12.70
N PRO A 155 1.70 -10.31 12.97
CA PRO A 155 1.02 -11.49 12.42
C PRO A 155 0.57 -11.27 10.97
N TRP A 156 1.52 -10.90 10.10
CA TRP A 156 1.23 -10.70 8.69
C TRP A 156 1.00 -12.05 7.97
N GLU A 157 -0.04 -12.11 7.16
CA GLU A 157 -0.40 -13.29 6.37
C GLU A 157 -0.09 -13.08 4.90
N ARG A 158 -0.35 -11.86 4.40
CA ARG A 158 -0.25 -11.58 2.96
C ARG A 158 0.14 -10.15 2.68
N MET A 159 0.88 -9.96 1.59
CA MET A 159 1.21 -8.65 1.06
C MET A 159 0.87 -8.60 -0.43
N VAL A 160 0.04 -7.63 -0.84
CA VAL A 160 -0.27 -7.35 -2.24
C VAL A 160 0.14 -5.92 -2.53
N CYS A 161 1.22 -5.76 -3.25
CA CYS A 161 1.85 -4.47 -3.45
C CYS A 161 2.08 -4.16 -4.93
N THR A 162 1.81 -2.92 -5.32
CA THR A 162 2.35 -2.36 -6.55
C THR A 162 3.71 -1.77 -6.24
N ILE A 163 4.75 -2.21 -6.94
CA ILE A 163 6.14 -1.80 -6.78
C ILE A 163 6.80 -1.66 -8.15
N GLN A 164 8.00 -1.08 -8.23
CA GLN A 164 8.74 -1.06 -9.49
C GLN A 164 8.96 -2.46 -10.03
N TRP A 165 8.76 -2.64 -11.35
CA TRP A 165 8.90 -3.93 -12.03
C TRP A 165 10.23 -4.62 -11.75
N GLU A 166 11.34 -3.89 -11.87
CA GLU A 166 12.69 -4.42 -11.59
C GLU A 166 12.83 -4.96 -10.16
N LEU A 167 12.19 -4.29 -9.19
CA LEU A 167 12.19 -4.74 -7.80
C LEU A 167 11.40 -6.05 -7.64
N GLY A 168 10.25 -6.16 -8.28
CA GLY A 168 9.43 -7.38 -8.29
C GLY A 168 10.19 -8.55 -8.93
N GLU A 169 10.85 -8.33 -10.07
CA GLU A 169 11.69 -9.33 -10.73
C GLU A 169 12.84 -9.81 -9.83
N LYS A 170 13.54 -8.89 -9.16
CA LYS A 170 14.61 -9.24 -8.21
C LYS A 170 14.10 -10.08 -7.05
N MET A 171 12.96 -9.71 -6.45
CA MET A 171 12.36 -10.46 -5.35
C MET A 171 11.96 -11.87 -5.78
N ALA A 172 11.41 -12.03 -6.99
CA ALA A 172 10.91 -13.30 -7.53
C ALA A 172 11.96 -14.12 -8.29
N SER A 173 13.19 -13.62 -8.45
CA SER A 173 14.25 -14.29 -9.21
C SER A 173 14.58 -15.66 -8.63
N GLU A 174 14.70 -16.66 -9.51
CA GLU A 174 15.04 -18.03 -9.13
C GLU A 174 16.56 -18.19 -8.87
N HIS A 175 16.89 -19.13 -8.00
CA HIS A 175 18.29 -19.50 -7.73
C HIS A 175 19.04 -19.84 -9.03
N GLY A 176 20.24 -19.32 -9.17
CA GLY A 176 21.09 -19.55 -10.35
C GLY A 176 20.84 -18.58 -11.52
N THR A 177 19.88 -17.67 -11.40
CA THR A 177 19.67 -16.60 -12.40
C THR A 177 20.46 -15.33 -12.05
N SER A 178 20.74 -14.49 -13.06
CA SER A 178 21.48 -13.24 -12.86
C SER A 178 20.77 -12.22 -11.96
N GLY A 179 19.44 -12.32 -11.82
CA GLY A 179 18.64 -11.47 -10.95
C GLY A 179 18.64 -11.90 -9.48
N TYR A 180 19.08 -13.14 -9.19
CA TYR A 180 19.07 -13.69 -7.83
C TYR A 180 20.08 -12.96 -6.94
N SER A 181 19.63 -12.38 -5.86
CA SER A 181 20.41 -11.46 -5.01
C SER A 181 20.13 -11.71 -3.52
N ALA A 182 20.85 -11.02 -2.66
CA ALA A 182 20.58 -11.06 -1.22
C ALA A 182 19.11 -10.73 -0.87
N LEU A 183 18.48 -9.83 -1.62
CA LEU A 183 17.06 -9.52 -1.45
C LEU A 183 16.17 -10.72 -1.79
N SER A 184 16.46 -11.43 -2.88
CA SER A 184 15.72 -12.64 -3.28
C SER A 184 15.82 -13.70 -2.19
N VAL A 185 17.03 -13.98 -1.70
CA VAL A 185 17.29 -14.95 -0.61
C VAL A 185 16.49 -14.55 0.64
N TRP A 186 16.64 -13.30 1.05
CA TRP A 186 16.00 -12.79 2.27
C TRP A 186 14.47 -12.95 2.23
N ILE A 187 13.83 -12.48 1.18
CA ILE A 187 12.37 -12.51 1.11
C ILE A 187 11.86 -13.93 0.91
N GLN A 188 12.49 -14.72 0.01
CA GLN A 188 12.07 -16.10 -0.28
C GLN A 188 12.31 -17.07 0.87
N SER A 189 13.20 -16.73 1.82
CA SER A 189 13.35 -17.51 3.06
C SER A 189 12.17 -17.38 4.02
N GLN A 190 11.33 -16.35 3.86
CA GLN A 190 10.21 -16.03 4.76
C GLN A 190 8.84 -16.11 4.07
N ALA A 191 8.79 -15.92 2.76
CA ALA A 191 7.56 -15.83 2.00
C ALA A 191 7.67 -16.43 0.59
N SER A 192 6.57 -16.94 0.07
CA SER A 192 6.43 -17.24 -1.36
C SER A 192 6.07 -15.96 -2.13
N ILE A 193 6.70 -15.76 -3.29
CA ILE A 193 6.48 -14.56 -4.11
C ILE A 193 5.81 -14.96 -5.41
N ARG A 194 4.84 -14.17 -5.81
CA ARG A 194 4.19 -14.29 -7.11
C ARG A 194 3.98 -12.92 -7.75
N ILE A 195 4.52 -12.73 -8.95
CA ILE A 195 4.18 -11.58 -9.78
C ILE A 195 2.77 -11.82 -10.34
N LEU A 196 1.83 -10.94 -10.00
CA LEU A 196 0.43 -11.07 -10.43
C LEU A 196 0.23 -10.45 -11.81
N ARG A 197 0.82 -9.28 -12.04
CA ARG A 197 0.62 -8.52 -13.29
C ARG A 197 1.70 -7.45 -13.45
N ARG A 198 2.11 -7.19 -14.70
CA ARG A 198 2.94 -6.02 -15.06
C ARG A 198 2.04 -4.85 -15.41
N LEU A 199 2.32 -3.68 -14.85
CA LEU A 199 1.56 -2.45 -15.03
C LEU A 199 2.41 -1.43 -15.80
N GLY A 200 1.90 -0.98 -16.94
CA GLY A 200 2.56 0.09 -17.68
C GLY A 200 2.33 1.46 -17.00
N PRO A 201 3.21 2.46 -17.27
CA PRO A 201 3.15 3.76 -16.61
C PRO A 201 1.85 4.55 -16.82
N ASN A 202 1.06 4.21 -17.84
CA ASN A 202 -0.17 4.94 -18.19
C ASN A 202 -1.31 4.78 -17.18
N VAL A 203 -1.24 3.76 -16.31
CA VAL A 203 -2.25 3.51 -15.27
C VAL A 203 -2.00 4.33 -14.00
N PHE A 204 -0.97 5.19 -14.03
CA PHE A 204 -0.61 6.07 -12.92
C PHE A 204 -0.65 7.55 -13.30
N TRP A 205 -0.90 8.40 -12.32
CA TRP A 205 -0.74 9.84 -12.42
C TRP A 205 -0.10 10.41 -11.13
N PRO A 206 0.95 11.25 -11.22
CA PRO A 206 1.77 11.48 -12.40
C PRO A 206 2.35 10.18 -12.98
N ARG A 207 2.66 10.20 -14.28
CA ARG A 207 3.19 9.02 -14.95
C ARG A 207 4.62 8.73 -14.49
N PRO A 208 4.92 7.54 -13.93
CA PRO A 208 6.28 7.15 -13.60
C PRO A 208 7.12 6.91 -14.87
N LYS A 209 8.43 6.83 -14.70
CA LYS A 209 9.38 6.57 -15.81
C LYS A 209 9.54 5.08 -16.11
N VAL A 210 9.09 4.22 -15.24
CA VAL A 210 9.27 2.75 -15.30
C VAL A 210 7.95 2.03 -15.09
N ASP A 211 7.90 0.76 -15.49
CA ASP A 211 6.78 -0.13 -15.22
C ASP A 211 6.75 -0.55 -13.74
N SER A 212 5.58 -1.05 -13.31
CA SER A 212 5.34 -1.62 -11.99
C SER A 212 4.77 -3.02 -12.06
#